data_a3c6ed90f071b592783d44c34bf20158
#
_entry.id   a3c6ed90f071b592783d44c34bf20158
#
_cell.length_a   1.000
_cell.length_b   1.000
_cell.length_c   1.000
_cell.angle_alpha   90.00
_cell.angle_beta   90.00
_cell.angle_gamma   90.00
#
_symmetry.space_group_name_H-M   'P 1'
#
loop_
_entity.id
_entity.type
_entity.pdbx_description
1 polymer ?
#
loop_
_entity_poly.entity_id
_entity_poly.type
_entity_poly.pdbx_seq_one_letter_code
_entity_poly.pdbx_strand_id
1 'polypeptide(L)'
;MKRITGRLAEDKGKYYAVINLPNTDGKRKTKWHTLNLEAKKGNKKEAQHRLNQILDKYNAGDVHLAETMTHADRERNRLANTKMLDYLDEWLEGHQHDIERETYHQYKRYIDGRIREFFTPLDLTVKDLSGDEINEFYTYLRNAGLKGSTGQRYHGVLHKAFKDAVKRRIIPSNPVDQANRPRKEQFIAAYYNAEEVKQLLELVKDDEIYIPILLAAYYGLRRSEVIGLKWSAIDFTENTLTVRHTVHSTEEGIVAKDRLKTKSSYRTLTLEPFVRDELLKHREKQEQMKKVMRSAYSKEYTDYVCVDALGKLYDPDFVTGHFGQLLKKHNLKKIRFHDLRHSCASVLLAQGVPMKQIQEWLGHSDMSTT
;
A
#
# COMPACT_ATOMS: atom_id res chain seq x y z
N MET A 1 14.92 -2.94 -48.01
CA MET A 1 13.63 -2.42 -47.43
C MET A 1 12.59 -2.33 -48.57
N LYS A 2 11.32 -2.74 -48.34
CA LYS A 2 10.25 -2.52 -49.33
C LYS A 2 9.97 -1.03 -49.46
N ARG A 3 9.95 -0.49 -50.70
CA ARG A 3 9.68 0.91 -50.99
C ARG A 3 8.29 1.29 -50.49
N ILE A 4 8.19 2.39 -49.77
CA ILE A 4 6.91 2.95 -49.25
C ILE A 4 6.17 3.55 -50.43
N THR A 5 4.87 3.22 -50.55
CA THR A 5 3.98 3.69 -51.61
C THR A 5 2.83 4.50 -51.05
N GLY A 6 2.22 5.32 -51.85
CA GLY A 6 1.06 6.13 -51.44
C GLY A 6 0.18 6.47 -52.65
N ARG A 7 -0.98 7.08 -52.35
CA ARG A 7 -1.94 7.54 -53.35
C ARG A 7 -2.56 8.88 -52.92
N LEU A 8 -3.05 9.64 -53.90
CA LEU A 8 -3.93 10.75 -53.64
C LEU A 8 -5.33 10.25 -53.25
N ALA A 9 -5.92 10.87 -52.25
CA ALA A 9 -7.32 10.74 -51.89
C ALA A 9 -7.98 12.12 -51.84
N GLU A 10 -9.28 12.14 -52.08
CA GLU A 10 -10.12 13.33 -51.95
C GLU A 10 -11.12 13.08 -50.80
N ASP A 11 -11.15 14.00 -49.84
CA ASP A 11 -12.14 13.99 -48.78
C ASP A 11 -12.57 15.41 -48.44
N LYS A 12 -13.88 15.61 -48.31
CA LYS A 12 -14.48 16.93 -47.98
C LYS A 12 -13.93 18.12 -48.83
N GLY A 13 -13.76 17.85 -50.13
CA GLY A 13 -13.30 18.85 -51.08
C GLY A 13 -11.82 19.25 -50.98
N LYS A 14 -10.98 18.42 -50.32
CA LYS A 14 -9.53 18.64 -50.19
C LYS A 14 -8.75 17.42 -50.63
N TYR A 15 -7.53 17.65 -51.18
CA TYR A 15 -6.59 16.56 -51.47
C TYR A 15 -5.78 16.13 -50.22
N TYR A 16 -5.62 14.82 -50.10
CA TYR A 16 -4.80 14.15 -49.09
C TYR A 16 -3.81 13.18 -49.73
N ALA A 17 -2.62 13.08 -49.14
CA ALA A 17 -1.68 11.99 -49.44
C ALA A 17 -1.92 10.84 -48.47
N VAL A 18 -2.27 9.67 -48.99
CA VAL A 18 -2.45 8.44 -48.22
C VAL A 18 -1.23 7.55 -48.41
N ILE A 19 -0.41 7.42 -47.41
CA ILE A 19 0.86 6.67 -47.40
C ILE A 19 0.62 5.26 -46.84
N ASN A 20 1.08 4.24 -47.53
CA ASN A 20 1.02 2.85 -47.08
C ASN A 20 2.27 2.52 -46.30
N LEU A 21 2.14 2.37 -44.98
CA LEU A 21 3.25 2.05 -44.10
C LEU A 21 3.58 0.53 -44.12
N PRO A 22 4.86 0.17 -43.85
CA PRO A 22 5.25 -1.25 -43.73
C PRO A 22 4.44 -1.97 -42.64
N ASN A 23 4.13 -3.21 -42.86
CA ASN A 23 3.29 -4.02 -42.01
C ASN A 23 4.16 -4.69 -40.92
N THR A 24 3.95 -4.30 -39.64
CA THR A 24 4.63 -4.93 -38.49
C THR A 24 3.79 -6.00 -37.81
N ASP A 25 2.45 -5.98 -37.96
CA ASP A 25 1.51 -6.84 -37.19
C ASP A 25 0.42 -7.46 -38.05
N GLY A 26 0.68 -7.75 -39.34
CA GLY A 26 -0.29 -8.39 -40.25
C GLY A 26 -1.44 -7.49 -40.75
N LYS A 27 -1.59 -6.26 -40.24
CA LYS A 27 -2.65 -5.32 -40.65
C LYS A 27 -2.06 -4.14 -41.42
N ARG A 28 -2.64 -3.85 -42.58
CA ARG A 28 -2.24 -2.66 -43.40
C ARG A 28 -2.50 -1.39 -42.61
N LYS A 29 -1.45 -0.58 -42.35
CA LYS A 29 -1.57 0.74 -41.78
C LYS A 29 -1.40 1.78 -42.85
N THR A 30 -2.34 2.73 -42.96
CA THR A 30 -2.24 3.87 -43.84
C THR A 30 -2.22 5.17 -43.04
N LYS A 31 -1.46 6.15 -43.54
CA LYS A 31 -1.42 7.47 -42.94
C LYS A 31 -1.88 8.53 -43.91
N TRP A 32 -2.72 9.44 -43.43
CA TRP A 32 -3.28 10.52 -44.21
C TRP A 32 -2.55 11.82 -43.87
N HIS A 33 -2.02 12.48 -44.89
CA HIS A 33 -1.43 13.83 -44.79
C HIS A 33 -2.29 14.81 -45.55
N THR A 34 -2.68 15.92 -44.89
CA THR A 34 -3.34 17.01 -45.61
C THR A 34 -2.34 17.70 -46.54
N LEU A 35 -2.75 17.94 -47.78
CA LEU A 35 -1.93 18.66 -48.74
C LEU A 35 -2.25 20.17 -48.75
N ASN A 36 -3.27 20.58 -47.96
CA ASN A 36 -3.77 21.96 -47.93
C ASN A 36 -4.11 22.52 -49.32
N LEU A 37 -4.65 21.69 -50.19
CA LEU A 37 -5.10 21.98 -51.55
C LEU A 37 -6.57 21.60 -51.72
N GLU A 38 -7.37 22.50 -52.25
CA GLU A 38 -8.73 22.18 -52.64
C GLU A 38 -8.74 21.18 -53.81
N ALA A 39 -9.68 20.23 -53.81
CA ALA A 39 -9.83 19.18 -54.83
C ALA A 39 -10.48 19.76 -56.10
N LYS A 40 -9.73 20.63 -56.78
CA LYS A 40 -10.09 21.23 -58.09
C LYS A 40 -9.17 20.67 -59.17
N LYS A 41 -9.69 20.57 -60.42
CA LYS A 41 -8.96 19.99 -61.56
C LYS A 41 -7.57 20.62 -61.79
N GLY A 42 -7.40 21.93 -61.53
CA GLY A 42 -6.12 22.65 -61.64
C GLY A 42 -5.09 22.27 -60.55
N ASN A 43 -5.53 21.81 -59.38
CA ASN A 43 -4.64 21.53 -58.24
C ASN A 43 -4.12 20.09 -58.21
N LYS A 44 -4.60 19.21 -59.12
CA LYS A 44 -4.24 17.80 -59.10
C LYS A 44 -2.75 17.55 -59.37
N LYS A 45 -2.14 18.32 -60.26
CA LYS A 45 -0.69 18.20 -60.56
C LYS A 45 0.14 18.58 -59.34
N GLU A 46 -0.21 19.68 -58.69
CA GLU A 46 0.45 20.15 -57.48
C GLU A 46 0.27 19.18 -56.34
N ALA A 47 -0.93 18.62 -56.16
CA ALA A 47 -1.20 17.58 -55.17
C ALA A 47 -0.35 16.32 -55.38
N GLN A 48 -0.19 15.89 -56.66
CA GLN A 48 0.65 14.75 -57.02
C GLN A 48 2.14 15.07 -56.73
N HIS A 49 2.60 16.30 -57.02
CA HIS A 49 3.96 16.68 -56.70
C HIS A 49 4.25 16.66 -55.19
N ARG A 50 3.34 17.19 -54.40
CA ARG A 50 3.44 17.13 -52.90
C ARG A 50 3.38 15.70 -52.34
N LEU A 51 2.54 14.84 -52.94
CA LEU A 51 2.54 13.41 -52.59
C LEU A 51 3.92 12.78 -52.83
N ASN A 52 4.53 13.04 -54.01
CA ASN A 52 5.84 12.49 -54.32
C ASN A 52 6.93 13.01 -53.37
N GLN A 53 6.93 14.30 -53.04
CA GLN A 53 7.84 14.86 -52.06
C GLN A 53 7.71 14.20 -50.67
N ILE A 54 6.49 13.89 -50.25
CA ILE A 54 6.21 13.17 -49.01
C ILE A 54 6.75 11.75 -49.10
N LEU A 55 6.50 11.03 -50.22
CA LEU A 55 6.99 9.67 -50.45
C LEU A 55 8.52 9.61 -50.47
N ASP A 56 9.18 10.61 -51.10
CA ASP A 56 10.65 10.66 -51.14
C ASP A 56 11.23 10.83 -49.72
N LYS A 57 10.63 11.68 -48.89
CA LYS A 57 11.02 11.82 -47.46
C LYS A 57 10.83 10.51 -46.70
N TYR A 58 9.72 9.81 -46.90
CA TYR A 58 9.49 8.49 -46.29
C TYR A 58 10.50 7.44 -46.73
N ASN A 59 10.90 7.43 -48.00
CA ASN A 59 11.84 6.49 -48.54
C ASN A 59 13.31 6.84 -48.23
N ALA A 60 13.61 8.12 -48.02
CA ALA A 60 14.93 8.59 -47.55
C ALA A 60 15.19 8.34 -46.04
N GLY A 61 14.16 7.95 -45.28
CA GLY A 61 14.26 7.78 -43.82
C GLY A 61 14.17 9.09 -43.02
N ASP A 62 13.96 10.23 -43.71
CA ASP A 62 13.93 11.57 -43.10
C ASP A 62 12.61 11.88 -42.37
N VAL A 63 11.63 11.00 -42.45
CA VAL A 63 10.36 11.19 -41.76
C VAL A 63 10.48 10.63 -40.37
N HIS A 64 10.60 11.52 -39.41
CA HIS A 64 10.62 11.16 -38.00
C HIS A 64 9.45 10.21 -37.67
N LEU A 65 9.76 9.04 -37.12
CA LEU A 65 8.78 8.07 -36.57
C LEU A 65 7.75 8.74 -35.64
N ALA A 66 8.13 9.87 -35.05
CA ALA A 66 7.29 10.70 -34.18
C ALA A 66 6.00 11.20 -34.87
N GLU A 67 6.02 11.48 -36.20
CA GLU A 67 4.82 11.95 -36.93
C GLU A 67 3.82 10.83 -37.25
N THR A 68 4.25 9.55 -37.17
CA THR A 68 3.39 8.37 -37.43
C THR A 68 2.74 7.80 -36.18
N MET A 69 3.15 8.28 -34.99
CA MET A 69 2.67 7.75 -33.71
C MET A 69 1.28 8.30 -33.35
N THR A 70 0.40 7.44 -32.84
CA THR A 70 -0.85 7.86 -32.22
C THR A 70 -0.54 8.70 -30.98
N HIS A 71 -1.52 9.48 -30.47
CA HIS A 71 -1.34 10.19 -29.19
C HIS A 71 -0.92 9.23 -28.07
N ALA A 72 -1.53 8.03 -28.02
CA ALA A 72 -1.18 7.00 -27.05
C ALA A 72 0.26 6.48 -27.22
N ASP A 73 0.75 6.33 -28.47
CA ASP A 73 2.12 5.89 -28.73
C ASP A 73 3.14 6.98 -28.37
N ARG A 74 2.81 8.24 -28.62
CA ARG A 74 3.65 9.39 -28.19
C ARG A 74 3.77 9.46 -26.68
N GLU A 75 2.65 9.26 -25.97
CA GLU A 75 2.63 9.26 -24.53
C GLU A 75 3.43 8.10 -23.94
N ARG A 76 3.30 6.87 -24.49
CA ARG A 76 4.12 5.73 -24.10
C ARG A 76 5.61 5.99 -24.31
N ASN A 77 5.98 6.56 -25.46
CA ASN A 77 7.36 6.87 -25.77
C ASN A 77 7.90 7.99 -24.85
N ARG A 78 7.09 8.98 -24.51
CA ARG A 78 7.43 10.02 -23.51
C ARG A 78 7.75 9.33 -22.17
N LEU A 79 6.83 8.52 -21.68
CA LEU A 79 6.98 7.84 -20.39
C LEU A 79 8.17 6.86 -20.37
N ALA A 80 8.43 6.14 -21.45
CA ALA A 80 9.59 5.26 -21.57
C ALA A 80 10.92 6.03 -21.48
N ASN A 81 10.97 7.26 -21.99
CA ASN A 81 12.15 8.15 -21.95
C ASN A 81 12.13 9.13 -20.76
N THR A 82 11.11 9.11 -19.91
CA THR A 82 11.07 9.87 -18.65
C THR A 82 12.07 9.27 -17.66
N LYS A 83 12.67 10.09 -16.81
CA LYS A 83 13.50 9.61 -15.72
C LYS A 83 12.71 8.67 -14.82
N MET A 84 13.34 7.60 -14.38
CA MET A 84 12.69 6.55 -13.57
C MET A 84 12.07 7.13 -12.30
N LEU A 85 12.75 8.07 -11.64
CA LEU A 85 12.25 8.71 -10.41
C LEU A 85 11.03 9.60 -10.70
N ASP A 86 11.03 10.37 -11.77
CA ASP A 86 9.89 11.19 -12.18
C ASP A 86 8.69 10.33 -12.56
N TYR A 87 8.95 9.17 -13.21
CA TYR A 87 7.90 8.18 -13.49
C TYR A 87 7.29 7.61 -12.21
N LEU A 88 8.11 7.31 -11.19
CA LEU A 88 7.61 6.80 -9.91
C LEU A 88 6.74 7.83 -9.19
N ASP A 89 7.10 9.11 -9.25
CA ASP A 89 6.31 10.21 -8.68
C ASP A 89 4.96 10.34 -9.42
N GLU A 90 4.97 10.42 -10.77
CA GLU A 90 3.77 10.48 -11.60
C GLU A 90 2.86 9.24 -11.39
N TRP A 91 3.47 8.05 -11.29
CA TRP A 91 2.75 6.81 -11.01
C TRP A 91 2.09 6.84 -9.64
N LEU A 92 2.78 7.29 -8.59
CA LEU A 92 2.26 7.33 -7.24
C LEU A 92 1.11 8.34 -7.12
N GLU A 93 1.27 9.53 -7.71
CA GLU A 93 0.21 10.55 -7.76
C GLU A 93 -1.04 10.03 -8.48
N GLY A 94 -0.86 9.34 -9.62
CA GLY A 94 -1.96 8.72 -10.35
C GLY A 94 -2.71 7.63 -9.57
N HIS A 95 -2.07 7.03 -8.55
CA HIS A 95 -2.66 6.00 -7.71
C HIS A 95 -3.22 6.51 -6.37
N GLN A 96 -3.15 7.81 -6.10
CA GLN A 96 -3.54 8.39 -4.81
C GLN A 96 -4.97 8.04 -4.38
N HIS A 97 -5.90 7.95 -5.34
CA HIS A 97 -7.31 7.64 -5.08
C HIS A 97 -7.63 6.13 -5.09
N ASP A 98 -6.71 5.30 -5.59
CA ASP A 98 -6.92 3.84 -5.74
C ASP A 98 -6.38 3.04 -4.55
N ILE A 99 -5.59 3.67 -3.68
CA ILE A 99 -4.96 3.03 -2.53
C ILE A 99 -5.31 3.75 -1.24
N GLU A 100 -5.27 3.02 -0.12
CA GLU A 100 -5.44 3.61 1.21
C GLU A 100 -4.37 4.68 1.45
N ARG A 101 -4.76 5.77 2.11
CA ARG A 101 -3.89 6.92 2.40
C ARG A 101 -2.58 6.51 3.08
N GLU A 102 -2.64 5.61 4.06
CA GLU A 102 -1.47 5.10 4.75
C GLU A 102 -0.51 4.35 3.81
N THR A 103 -1.07 3.63 2.82
CA THR A 103 -0.26 2.95 1.78
C THR A 103 0.40 3.97 0.87
N TYR A 104 -0.31 5.03 0.49
CA TYR A 104 0.26 6.13 -0.30
C TYR A 104 1.46 6.77 0.41
N HIS A 105 1.30 7.19 1.67
CA HIS A 105 2.37 7.77 2.46
C HIS A 105 3.55 6.80 2.66
N GLN A 106 3.26 5.52 2.82
CA GLN A 106 4.31 4.50 2.92
C GLN A 106 5.09 4.36 1.61
N TYR A 107 4.42 4.31 0.46
CA TYR A 107 5.08 4.26 -0.86
C TYR A 107 5.89 5.53 -1.10
N LYS A 108 5.33 6.70 -0.77
CA LYS A 108 6.04 7.98 -0.86
C LYS A 108 7.33 7.97 -0.05
N ARG A 109 7.30 7.51 1.21
CA ARG A 109 8.52 7.38 2.03
C ARG A 109 9.56 6.44 1.45
N TYR A 110 9.15 5.34 0.80
CA TYR A 110 10.10 4.45 0.12
C TYR A 110 10.72 5.11 -1.10
N ILE A 111 9.92 5.82 -1.90
CA ILE A 111 10.39 6.51 -3.12
C ILE A 111 11.31 7.68 -2.74
N ASP A 112 10.85 8.59 -1.88
CA ASP A 112 11.60 9.79 -1.47
C ASP A 112 12.85 9.47 -0.63
N GLY A 113 12.88 8.30 0.00
CA GLY A 113 14.02 7.84 0.78
C GLY A 113 15.06 7.08 -0.06
N ARG A 114 15.27 5.81 0.29
CA ARG A 114 16.35 4.99 -0.27
C ARG A 114 16.30 4.76 -1.79
N ILE A 115 15.11 4.77 -2.40
CA ILE A 115 15.01 4.65 -3.87
C ILE A 115 15.62 5.89 -4.50
N ARG A 116 15.18 7.07 -4.10
CA ARG A 116 15.70 8.34 -4.63
C ARG A 116 17.21 8.50 -4.35
N GLU A 117 17.63 8.19 -3.13
CA GLU A 117 19.05 8.26 -2.74
C GLU A 117 19.94 7.42 -3.65
N PHE A 118 19.52 6.18 -3.97
CA PHE A 118 20.32 5.26 -4.80
C PHE A 118 20.26 5.60 -6.29
N PHE A 119 19.05 5.88 -6.83
CA PHE A 119 18.86 6.01 -8.26
C PHE A 119 19.13 7.43 -8.81
N THR A 120 19.20 8.48 -7.97
CA THR A 120 19.50 9.84 -8.43
C THR A 120 20.83 9.93 -9.20
N PRO A 121 21.95 9.38 -8.71
CA PRO A 121 23.23 9.49 -9.42
C PRO A 121 23.29 8.65 -10.71
N LEU A 122 22.42 7.64 -10.86
CA LEU A 122 22.38 6.78 -12.05
C LEU A 122 21.64 7.42 -13.22
N ASP A 123 20.77 8.39 -12.93
CA ASP A 123 20.05 9.20 -13.91
C ASP A 123 19.32 8.39 -15.02
N LEU A 124 18.82 7.21 -14.70
CA LEU A 124 18.22 6.25 -15.63
C LEU A 124 16.84 6.69 -16.10
N THR A 125 16.50 6.34 -17.35
CA THR A 125 15.11 6.41 -17.81
C THR A 125 14.36 5.10 -17.52
N VAL A 126 13.03 5.12 -17.63
CA VAL A 126 12.17 3.94 -17.40
C VAL A 126 12.58 2.75 -18.27
N LYS A 127 12.95 3.00 -19.54
CA LYS A 127 13.37 1.95 -20.49
C LYS A 127 14.77 1.40 -20.25
N ASP A 128 15.63 2.19 -19.60
CA ASP A 128 17.04 1.85 -19.39
C ASP A 128 17.26 1.06 -18.08
N LEU A 129 16.25 1.03 -17.19
CA LEU A 129 16.31 0.28 -15.96
C LEU A 129 16.28 -1.23 -16.24
N SER A 130 17.26 -1.95 -15.74
CA SER A 130 17.36 -3.41 -15.84
C SER A 130 17.30 -4.11 -14.47
N GLY A 131 17.29 -5.44 -14.49
CA GLY A 131 17.40 -6.25 -13.28
C GLY A 131 18.70 -6.09 -12.53
N ASP A 132 19.78 -5.66 -13.22
CA ASP A 132 21.09 -5.50 -12.60
C ASP A 132 21.12 -4.30 -11.66
N GLU A 133 20.64 -3.12 -12.08
CA GLU A 133 20.52 -1.95 -11.21
C GLU A 133 19.59 -2.21 -10.02
N ILE A 134 18.53 -3.01 -10.22
CA ILE A 134 17.66 -3.44 -9.13
C ILE A 134 18.40 -4.35 -8.14
N ASN A 135 19.26 -5.27 -8.61
CA ASN A 135 20.10 -6.11 -7.75
C ASN A 135 21.14 -5.28 -6.99
N GLU A 136 21.73 -4.29 -7.63
CA GLU A 136 22.65 -3.34 -6.98
C GLU A 136 21.93 -2.55 -5.89
N PHE A 137 20.71 -2.07 -6.15
CA PHE A 137 19.87 -1.42 -5.15
C PHE A 137 19.62 -2.35 -3.95
N TYR A 138 19.31 -3.63 -4.16
CA TYR A 138 19.12 -4.55 -3.03
C TYR A 138 20.39 -4.80 -2.24
N THR A 139 21.54 -4.77 -2.93
CA THR A 139 22.85 -4.85 -2.27
C THR A 139 23.15 -3.60 -1.46
N TYR A 140 22.83 -2.42 -2.00
CA TYR A 140 22.89 -1.16 -1.26
C TYR A 140 22.02 -1.19 0.01
N LEU A 141 20.76 -1.64 -0.06
CA LEU A 141 19.89 -1.75 1.11
C LEU A 141 20.48 -2.68 2.18
N ARG A 142 21.06 -3.81 1.77
CA ARG A 142 21.72 -4.78 2.66
C ARG A 142 22.95 -4.19 3.33
N ASN A 143 23.80 -3.49 2.58
CA ASN A 143 24.98 -2.81 3.09
C ASN A 143 24.63 -1.68 4.08
N ALA A 144 23.47 -1.05 3.90
CA ALA A 144 22.89 -0.12 4.86
C ALA A 144 22.27 -0.79 6.11
N GLY A 145 22.44 -2.11 6.30
CA GLY A 145 21.98 -2.87 7.46
C GLY A 145 20.48 -3.19 7.46
N LEU A 146 19.76 -2.99 6.34
CA LEU A 146 18.32 -3.27 6.27
C LEU A 146 18.07 -4.78 6.11
N LYS A 147 17.07 -5.26 6.84
CA LYS A 147 16.62 -6.66 6.76
C LYS A 147 16.01 -6.98 5.40
N GLY A 148 16.11 -8.24 4.97
CA GLY A 148 15.52 -8.69 3.71
C GLY A 148 13.99 -8.50 3.66
N SER A 149 13.30 -8.60 4.80
CA SER A 149 11.88 -8.25 4.92
C SER A 149 11.57 -6.79 4.56
N THR A 150 12.48 -5.86 4.89
CA THR A 150 12.40 -4.46 4.45
C THR A 150 12.71 -4.34 2.97
N GLY A 151 13.75 -5.03 2.49
CA GLY A 151 14.07 -5.12 1.06
C GLY A 151 12.91 -5.61 0.21
N GLN A 152 12.11 -6.59 0.71
CA GLN A 152 10.89 -7.04 0.02
C GLN A 152 9.81 -5.96 -0.08
N ARG A 153 9.74 -5.02 0.84
CA ARG A 153 8.79 -3.89 0.75
C ARG A 153 9.19 -2.94 -0.38
N TYR A 154 10.48 -2.61 -0.48
CA TYR A 154 11.02 -1.83 -1.61
C TYR A 154 10.79 -2.55 -2.95
N HIS A 155 11.09 -3.85 -3.01
CA HIS A 155 10.78 -4.69 -4.17
C HIS A 155 9.29 -4.60 -4.54
N GLY A 156 8.38 -4.69 -3.58
CA GLY A 156 6.93 -4.61 -3.81
C GLY A 156 6.48 -3.29 -4.43
N VAL A 157 7.04 -2.16 -4.01
CA VAL A 157 6.72 -0.83 -4.58
C VAL A 157 7.21 -0.74 -6.02
N LEU A 158 8.50 -1.05 -6.26
CA LEU A 158 9.09 -1.02 -7.60
C LEU A 158 8.36 -2.00 -8.54
N HIS A 159 8.15 -3.25 -8.10
CA HIS A 159 7.44 -4.25 -8.89
C HIS A 159 6.04 -3.79 -9.30
N LYS A 160 5.28 -3.16 -8.41
CA LYS A 160 3.93 -2.66 -8.70
C LYS A 160 3.98 -1.53 -9.73
N ALA A 161 4.89 -0.56 -9.56
CA ALA A 161 5.04 0.55 -10.50
C ALA A 161 5.42 0.08 -11.90
N PHE A 162 6.41 -0.80 -12.01
CA PHE A 162 6.85 -1.33 -13.31
C PHE A 162 5.90 -2.36 -13.92
N LYS A 163 5.11 -3.09 -13.12
CA LYS A 163 3.99 -3.90 -13.60
C LYS A 163 2.94 -3.03 -14.30
N ASP A 164 2.65 -1.85 -13.77
CA ASP A 164 1.74 -0.91 -14.41
C ASP A 164 2.35 -0.32 -15.68
N ALA A 165 3.69 -0.06 -15.72
CA ALA A 165 4.39 0.33 -16.94
C ALA A 165 4.24 -0.70 -18.05
N VAL A 166 4.35 -2.00 -17.73
CA VAL A 166 4.11 -3.10 -18.70
C VAL A 166 2.66 -3.14 -19.14
N LYS A 167 1.70 -3.04 -18.20
CA LYS A 167 0.26 -3.00 -18.50
C LYS A 167 -0.11 -1.85 -19.44
N ARG A 168 0.51 -0.70 -19.26
CA ARG A 168 0.37 0.51 -20.10
C ARG A 168 1.18 0.39 -21.41
N ARG A 169 1.96 -0.66 -21.61
CA ARG A 169 2.86 -0.89 -22.76
C ARG A 169 3.95 0.19 -22.91
N ILE A 170 4.41 0.74 -21.80
CA ILE A 170 5.53 1.70 -21.73
C ILE A 170 6.85 0.94 -21.94
N ILE A 171 6.98 -0.22 -21.30
CA ILE A 171 8.10 -1.16 -21.41
C ILE A 171 7.58 -2.56 -21.75
N PRO A 172 8.40 -3.41 -22.38
CA PRO A 172 7.99 -4.75 -22.79
C PRO A 172 7.91 -5.77 -21.66
N SER A 173 8.74 -5.62 -20.62
CA SER A 173 8.82 -6.52 -19.46
C SER A 173 9.15 -5.73 -18.20
N ASN A 174 8.81 -6.28 -17.05
CA ASN A 174 9.11 -5.66 -15.76
C ASN A 174 10.57 -5.97 -15.36
N PRO A 175 11.46 -4.97 -15.23
CA PRO A 175 12.85 -5.20 -14.85
C PRO A 175 12.99 -5.80 -13.44
N VAL A 176 12.02 -5.56 -12.57
CA VAL A 176 12.03 -6.08 -11.18
C VAL A 176 11.85 -7.60 -11.14
N ASP A 177 11.17 -8.21 -12.16
CA ASP A 177 11.03 -9.66 -12.28
C ASP A 177 12.34 -10.36 -12.63
N GLN A 178 13.31 -9.61 -13.21
CA GLN A 178 14.62 -10.12 -13.58
C GLN A 178 15.61 -10.05 -12.41
N ALA A 179 15.26 -9.34 -11.35
CA ALA A 179 16.12 -9.17 -10.19
C ALA A 179 15.90 -10.28 -9.14
N ASN A 180 16.94 -10.56 -8.36
CA ASN A 180 16.91 -11.52 -7.26
C ASN A 180 16.14 -10.94 -6.06
N ARG A 181 14.88 -11.32 -5.91
CA ARG A 181 14.06 -10.85 -4.80
C ARG A 181 14.72 -11.07 -3.45
N PRO A 182 14.83 -10.05 -2.56
CA PRO A 182 15.41 -10.19 -1.23
C PRO A 182 14.73 -11.31 -0.43
N ARG A 183 15.51 -12.17 0.22
CA ARG A 183 14.97 -13.22 1.08
C ARG A 183 14.54 -12.65 2.41
N LYS A 184 13.37 -13.05 2.87
CA LYS A 184 12.86 -12.70 4.19
C LYS A 184 13.54 -13.60 5.23
N GLU A 185 14.06 -13.01 6.31
CA GLU A 185 14.56 -13.77 7.44
C GLU A 185 13.39 -14.51 8.09
N GLN A 186 13.65 -15.72 8.57
CA GLN A 186 12.71 -16.41 9.44
C GLN A 186 12.60 -15.64 10.75
N PHE A 187 11.41 -15.15 11.05
CA PHE A 187 11.11 -14.51 12.32
C PHE A 187 10.33 -15.52 13.18
N ILE A 188 10.94 -15.98 14.26
CA ILE A 188 10.27 -16.77 15.29
C ILE A 188 9.71 -15.76 16.29
N ALA A 189 8.40 -15.61 16.33
CA ALA A 189 7.73 -14.74 17.29
C ALA A 189 7.95 -15.29 18.71
N ALA A 190 8.47 -14.47 19.61
CA ALA A 190 8.40 -14.78 21.03
C ALA A 190 6.96 -14.51 21.51
N TYR A 191 6.40 -15.41 22.27
CA TYR A 191 5.06 -15.25 22.87
C TYR A 191 5.08 -15.73 24.31
N TYR A 192 4.06 -15.37 25.07
CA TYR A 192 3.86 -15.78 26.46
C TYR A 192 2.92 -17.00 26.51
N ASN A 193 3.21 -17.94 27.42
CA ASN A 193 2.28 -18.98 27.82
C ASN A 193 1.24 -18.44 28.80
N ALA A 194 0.33 -19.28 29.30
CA ALA A 194 -0.76 -18.87 30.17
C ALA A 194 -0.25 -18.26 31.51
N GLU A 195 0.78 -18.88 32.12
CA GLU A 195 1.39 -18.40 33.36
C GLU A 195 2.09 -17.07 33.17
N GLU A 196 2.86 -16.92 32.07
CA GLU A 196 3.53 -15.67 31.72
C GLU A 196 2.52 -14.52 31.46
N VAL A 197 1.38 -14.83 30.82
CA VAL A 197 0.28 -13.86 30.61
C VAL A 197 -0.32 -13.46 31.97
N LYS A 198 -0.60 -14.41 32.85
CA LYS A 198 -1.14 -14.15 34.19
C LYS A 198 -0.18 -13.28 35.00
N GLN A 199 1.10 -13.63 35.02
CA GLN A 199 2.14 -12.84 35.71
C GLN A 199 2.21 -11.40 35.15
N LEU A 200 2.20 -11.23 33.85
CA LEU A 200 2.18 -9.90 33.21
C LEU A 200 1.01 -9.09 33.73
N LEU A 201 -0.22 -9.63 33.66
CA LEU A 201 -1.44 -8.91 34.03
C LEU A 201 -1.45 -8.52 35.52
N GLU A 202 -0.92 -9.37 36.40
CA GLU A 202 -0.79 -9.05 37.83
C GLU A 202 0.19 -7.89 38.06
N LEU A 203 1.33 -7.90 37.38
CA LEU A 203 2.37 -6.87 37.54
C LEU A 203 1.99 -5.49 36.97
N VAL A 204 1.11 -5.46 35.96
CA VAL A 204 0.70 -4.20 35.30
C VAL A 204 -0.72 -3.76 35.66
N LYS A 205 -1.33 -4.35 36.69
CA LYS A 205 -2.74 -4.12 37.04
C LYS A 205 -3.09 -2.65 37.31
N ASP A 206 -2.16 -1.90 37.90
CA ASP A 206 -2.35 -0.49 38.22
C ASP A 206 -1.83 0.47 37.14
N ASP A 207 -1.35 -0.07 36.01
CA ASP A 207 -0.82 0.72 34.93
C ASP A 207 -1.95 1.26 34.02
N GLU A 208 -1.74 2.43 33.44
CA GLU A 208 -2.71 3.09 32.58
C GLU A 208 -3.06 2.30 31.32
N ILE A 209 -2.13 1.47 30.78
CA ILE A 209 -2.39 0.59 29.64
C ILE A 209 -2.76 -0.84 30.04
N TYR A 210 -3.16 -1.08 31.30
CA TYR A 210 -3.60 -2.41 31.75
C TYR A 210 -4.74 -2.97 30.87
N ILE A 211 -5.80 -2.20 30.65
CA ILE A 211 -6.93 -2.62 29.82
C ILE A 211 -6.52 -2.89 28.38
N PRO A 212 -5.75 -2.06 27.68
CA PRO A 212 -5.14 -2.42 26.42
C PRO A 212 -4.40 -3.77 26.41
N ILE A 213 -3.58 -4.03 27.42
CA ILE A 213 -2.84 -5.30 27.55
C ILE A 213 -3.79 -6.47 27.79
N LEU A 214 -4.77 -6.32 28.70
CA LEU A 214 -5.77 -7.32 29.01
C LEU A 214 -6.54 -7.75 27.74
N LEU A 215 -7.05 -6.81 26.98
CA LEU A 215 -7.81 -7.06 25.74
C LEU A 215 -6.95 -7.74 24.67
N ALA A 216 -5.70 -7.32 24.53
CA ALA A 216 -4.77 -7.92 23.57
C ALA A 216 -4.40 -9.35 23.99
N ALA A 217 -4.19 -9.61 25.29
CA ALA A 217 -3.79 -10.93 25.81
C ALA A 217 -4.94 -11.95 25.79
N TYR A 218 -6.17 -11.56 26.17
CA TYR A 218 -7.33 -12.46 26.23
C TYR A 218 -7.99 -12.70 24.87
N TYR A 219 -8.16 -11.63 24.06
CA TYR A 219 -8.91 -11.71 22.81
C TYR A 219 -8.03 -11.69 21.57
N GLY A 220 -6.73 -11.49 21.74
CA GLY A 220 -5.81 -11.38 20.60
C GLY A 220 -6.16 -10.22 19.67
N LEU A 221 -6.76 -9.15 20.19
CA LEU A 221 -7.12 -7.97 19.39
C LEU A 221 -5.86 -7.30 18.82
N ARG A 222 -5.98 -6.80 17.59
CA ARG A 222 -4.91 -5.97 17.04
C ARG A 222 -4.84 -4.65 17.82
N ARG A 223 -3.66 -4.03 17.91
CA ARG A 223 -3.48 -2.75 18.61
C ARG A 223 -4.53 -1.71 18.22
N SER A 224 -4.81 -1.57 16.92
CA SER A 224 -5.83 -0.65 16.42
C SER A 224 -7.26 -1.03 16.82
N GLU A 225 -7.57 -2.32 16.97
CA GLU A 225 -8.86 -2.81 17.45
C GLU A 225 -9.01 -2.59 18.96
N VAL A 226 -7.93 -2.78 19.73
CA VAL A 226 -7.90 -2.52 21.18
C VAL A 226 -8.23 -1.05 21.47
N ILE A 227 -7.49 -0.12 20.85
CA ILE A 227 -7.67 1.32 21.08
C ILE A 227 -9.01 1.79 20.50
N GLY A 228 -9.47 1.15 19.40
CA GLY A 228 -10.75 1.46 18.76
C GLY A 228 -11.98 0.85 19.42
N LEU A 229 -11.84 0.05 20.50
CA LEU A 229 -12.96 -0.58 21.17
C LEU A 229 -13.84 0.48 21.83
N LYS A 230 -15.17 0.39 21.57
CA LYS A 230 -16.17 1.29 22.15
C LYS A 230 -17.02 0.57 23.19
N TRP A 231 -17.49 1.30 24.20
CA TRP A 231 -18.45 0.78 25.19
C TRP A 231 -19.73 0.28 24.54
N SER A 232 -20.23 0.97 23.50
CA SER A 232 -21.39 0.57 22.71
C SER A 232 -21.20 -0.75 21.91
N ALA A 233 -19.98 -1.26 21.83
CA ALA A 233 -19.66 -2.54 21.20
C ALA A 233 -19.56 -3.71 22.20
N ILE A 234 -19.83 -3.45 23.49
CA ILE A 234 -19.81 -4.44 24.56
C ILE A 234 -21.23 -4.57 25.13
N ASP A 235 -21.79 -5.76 25.03
CA ASP A 235 -23.07 -6.10 25.64
C ASP A 235 -22.82 -6.88 26.94
N PHE A 236 -23.03 -6.21 28.06
CA PHE A 236 -22.84 -6.80 29.40
C PHE A 236 -24.01 -7.72 29.82
N THR A 237 -25.14 -7.66 29.10
CA THR A 237 -26.33 -8.53 29.34
C THR A 237 -26.11 -9.86 28.63
N GLU A 238 -25.81 -9.80 27.33
CA GLU A 238 -25.54 -10.99 26.51
C GLU A 238 -24.10 -11.51 26.66
N ASN A 239 -23.28 -10.84 27.47
CA ASN A 239 -21.84 -11.16 27.64
C ASN A 239 -21.10 -11.29 26.31
N THR A 240 -21.19 -10.28 25.46
CA THR A 240 -20.49 -10.27 24.18
C THR A 240 -19.67 -8.98 23.95
N LEU A 241 -18.60 -9.12 23.16
CA LEU A 241 -17.74 -8.03 22.69
C LEU A 241 -17.64 -8.11 21.17
N THR A 242 -18.02 -7.03 20.47
CA THR A 242 -17.98 -6.96 19.01
C THR A 242 -16.85 -6.07 18.54
N VAL A 243 -15.95 -6.61 17.73
CA VAL A 243 -14.83 -5.88 17.13
C VAL A 243 -15.29 -5.28 15.81
N ARG A 244 -15.40 -3.92 15.75
CA ARG A 244 -15.89 -3.21 14.56
C ARG A 244 -15.25 -1.84 14.32
N HIS A 245 -14.47 -1.34 15.27
CA HIS A 245 -13.83 -0.03 15.18
C HIS A 245 -12.31 -0.17 15.25
N THR A 246 -11.58 0.75 14.64
CA THR A 246 -10.11 0.79 14.72
C THR A 246 -9.61 2.23 14.88
N VAL A 247 -8.48 2.37 15.55
CA VAL A 247 -7.77 3.64 15.70
C VAL A 247 -6.36 3.50 15.15
N HIS A 248 -5.96 4.45 14.32
CA HIS A 248 -4.65 4.48 13.67
C HIS A 248 -3.95 5.80 13.95
N SER A 249 -2.63 5.77 14.08
CA SER A 249 -1.78 6.97 14.04
C SER A 249 -1.44 7.30 12.60
N THR A 250 -1.60 8.55 12.22
CA THR A 250 -1.25 9.10 10.90
C THR A 250 -0.36 10.32 11.08
N GLU A 251 0.22 10.83 9.99
CA GLU A 251 1.02 12.07 10.04
C GLU A 251 0.20 13.29 10.50
N GLU A 252 -1.13 13.25 10.36
CA GLU A 252 -2.05 14.32 10.77
C GLU A 252 -2.61 14.11 12.19
N GLY A 253 -2.21 13.02 12.87
CA GLY A 253 -2.68 12.66 14.20
C GLY A 253 -3.42 11.33 14.25
N ILE A 254 -4.22 11.17 15.32
CA ILE A 254 -4.95 9.93 15.59
C ILE A 254 -6.28 9.96 14.82
N VAL A 255 -6.53 8.91 14.02
CA VAL A 255 -7.74 8.75 13.22
C VAL A 255 -8.51 7.52 13.67
N ALA A 256 -9.75 7.74 14.09
CA ALA A 256 -10.70 6.67 14.38
C ALA A 256 -11.49 6.30 13.11
N LYS A 257 -11.59 5.01 12.80
CA LYS A 257 -12.34 4.48 11.65
C LYS A 257 -13.41 3.52 12.14
N ASP A 258 -14.65 3.76 11.75
CA ASP A 258 -15.80 2.86 12.02
C ASP A 258 -15.90 1.74 10.98
N ARG A 259 -14.80 1.48 10.25
CA ARG A 259 -14.73 0.45 9.21
C ARG A 259 -13.46 -0.38 9.36
N LEU A 260 -13.64 -1.69 9.42
CA LEU A 260 -12.53 -2.64 9.40
C LEU A 260 -12.08 -2.92 7.96
N LYS A 261 -10.81 -3.22 7.79
CA LYS A 261 -10.18 -3.41 6.47
C LYS A 261 -10.77 -4.61 5.69
N THR A 262 -11.25 -5.64 6.39
CA THR A 262 -11.82 -6.85 5.78
C THR A 262 -13.09 -7.29 6.50
N LYS A 263 -13.99 -7.98 5.79
CA LYS A 263 -15.21 -8.56 6.39
C LYS A 263 -14.89 -9.57 7.52
N SER A 264 -13.79 -10.33 7.40
CA SER A 264 -13.34 -11.28 8.42
C SER A 264 -12.85 -10.64 9.72
N SER A 265 -12.58 -9.34 9.70
CA SER A 265 -12.21 -8.60 10.92
C SER A 265 -13.43 -8.28 11.80
N TYR A 266 -14.66 -8.25 11.24
CA TYR A 266 -15.88 -8.13 12.03
C TYR A 266 -16.18 -9.45 12.72
N ARG A 267 -16.17 -9.44 14.06
CA ARG A 267 -16.44 -10.63 14.85
C ARG A 267 -17.01 -10.26 16.22
N THR A 268 -17.87 -11.13 16.74
CA THR A 268 -18.40 -11.04 18.09
C THR A 268 -17.80 -12.18 18.91
N LEU A 269 -17.24 -11.84 20.05
CA LEU A 269 -16.54 -12.74 20.95
C LEU A 269 -17.30 -12.81 22.28
N THR A 270 -17.28 -13.95 22.95
CA THR A 270 -17.85 -14.09 24.31
C THR A 270 -17.03 -13.25 25.29
N LEU A 271 -17.72 -12.49 26.11
CA LEU A 271 -17.08 -11.68 27.17
C LEU A 271 -16.84 -12.56 28.39
N GLU A 272 -15.58 -12.92 28.61
CA GLU A 272 -15.16 -13.74 29.74
C GLU A 272 -15.44 -13.04 31.08
N PRO A 273 -15.92 -13.77 32.11
CA PRO A 273 -16.35 -13.16 33.38
C PRO A 273 -15.26 -12.28 34.03
N PHE A 274 -14.02 -12.75 34.04
CA PHE A 274 -12.91 -11.96 34.59
C PHE A 274 -12.69 -10.65 33.84
N VAL A 275 -12.71 -10.68 32.50
CA VAL A 275 -12.54 -9.48 31.67
C VAL A 275 -13.74 -8.53 31.81
N ARG A 276 -14.96 -9.09 31.90
CA ARG A 276 -16.18 -8.34 32.18
C ARG A 276 -16.05 -7.50 33.44
N ASP A 277 -15.61 -8.15 34.56
CA ASP A 277 -15.50 -7.48 35.84
C ASP A 277 -14.41 -6.39 35.84
N GLU A 278 -13.28 -6.63 35.16
CA GLU A 278 -12.24 -5.63 34.99
C GLU A 278 -12.71 -4.44 34.12
N LEU A 279 -13.49 -4.69 33.06
CA LEU A 279 -14.06 -3.64 32.24
C LEU A 279 -15.11 -2.81 32.98
N LEU A 280 -15.94 -3.41 33.84
CA LEU A 280 -16.90 -2.69 34.68
C LEU A 280 -16.18 -1.77 35.66
N LYS A 281 -15.13 -2.26 36.37
CA LYS A 281 -14.28 -1.43 37.24
C LYS A 281 -13.62 -0.28 36.48
N HIS A 282 -13.13 -0.57 35.28
CA HIS A 282 -12.52 0.46 34.43
C HIS A 282 -13.52 1.53 34.00
N ARG A 283 -14.76 1.15 33.67
CA ARG A 283 -15.84 2.08 33.31
C ARG A 283 -16.18 3.01 34.47
N GLU A 284 -16.29 2.45 35.68
CA GLU A 284 -16.49 3.26 36.89
C GLU A 284 -15.35 4.24 37.13
N LYS A 285 -14.10 3.80 36.96
CA LYS A 285 -12.91 4.66 37.06
C LYS A 285 -12.92 5.80 36.03
N GLN A 286 -13.32 5.50 34.76
CA GLN A 286 -13.48 6.53 33.73
C GLN A 286 -14.55 7.56 34.09
N GLU A 287 -15.72 7.12 34.57
CA GLU A 287 -16.80 8.03 34.99
C GLU A 287 -16.40 8.88 36.20
N GLN A 288 -15.63 8.35 37.14
CA GLN A 288 -15.05 9.14 38.27
C GLN A 288 -14.08 10.18 37.72
N MET A 289 -13.15 9.78 36.83
CA MET A 289 -12.16 10.71 36.27
C MET A 289 -12.84 11.84 35.48
N LYS A 290 -13.89 11.54 34.72
CA LYS A 290 -14.72 12.52 34.01
C LYS A 290 -15.34 13.57 34.97
N LYS A 291 -15.81 13.13 36.14
CA LYS A 291 -16.36 14.03 37.18
C LYS A 291 -15.25 14.93 37.79
N VAL A 292 -14.06 14.37 38.01
CA VAL A 292 -12.92 15.10 38.56
C VAL A 292 -12.38 16.13 37.59
N MET A 293 -12.13 15.72 36.34
CA MET A 293 -11.52 16.57 35.30
C MET A 293 -12.48 17.60 34.70
N ARG A 294 -13.79 17.40 34.85
CA ARG A 294 -14.87 18.33 34.39
C ARG A 294 -14.67 18.81 32.96
N SER A 295 -14.41 20.10 32.76
CA SER A 295 -14.22 20.73 31.44
C SER A 295 -12.92 20.32 30.72
N ALA A 296 -11.94 19.80 31.46
CA ALA A 296 -10.69 19.31 30.91
C ALA A 296 -10.82 17.92 30.27
N TYR A 297 -11.88 17.17 30.62
CA TYR A 297 -12.15 15.86 30.05
C TYR A 297 -12.72 15.98 28.63
N SER A 298 -12.14 15.26 27.66
CA SER A 298 -12.59 15.24 26.27
C SER A 298 -14.01 14.67 26.16
N LYS A 299 -14.88 15.39 25.43
CA LYS A 299 -16.24 14.94 25.13
C LYS A 299 -16.33 14.09 23.86
N GLU A 300 -15.26 14.10 23.07
CA GLU A 300 -15.23 13.46 21.74
C GLU A 300 -15.16 11.94 21.81
N TYR A 301 -14.39 11.41 22.78
CA TYR A 301 -14.10 9.98 22.86
C TYR A 301 -14.76 9.26 24.03
N THR A 302 -15.88 9.77 24.52
CA THR A 302 -16.57 9.25 25.72
C THR A 302 -17.11 7.83 25.57
N ASP A 303 -17.31 7.35 24.35
CA ASP A 303 -17.72 5.96 24.06
C ASP A 303 -16.54 4.99 23.93
N TYR A 304 -15.29 5.46 24.02
CA TYR A 304 -14.12 4.59 23.87
C TYR A 304 -13.66 4.01 25.21
N VAL A 305 -13.30 2.72 25.17
CA VAL A 305 -12.79 1.97 26.34
C VAL A 305 -11.36 2.42 26.70
N CYS A 306 -10.52 2.61 25.69
CA CYS A 306 -9.09 2.89 25.87
C CYS A 306 -8.80 4.37 25.63
N VAL A 307 -8.96 5.17 26.69
CA VAL A 307 -8.64 6.61 26.73
C VAL A 307 -7.74 6.94 27.92
N ASP A 308 -6.99 8.04 27.81
CA ASP A 308 -6.16 8.56 28.90
C ASP A 308 -6.99 9.23 30.01
N ALA A 309 -6.32 9.75 31.04
CA ALA A 309 -6.95 10.41 32.17
C ALA A 309 -7.75 11.67 31.78
N LEU A 310 -7.48 12.26 30.60
CA LEU A 310 -8.21 13.40 30.04
C LEU A 310 -9.30 12.99 29.05
N GLY A 311 -9.56 11.70 28.89
CA GLY A 311 -10.55 11.18 27.95
C GLY A 311 -10.14 11.26 26.47
N LYS A 312 -8.86 11.38 26.17
CA LYS A 312 -8.32 11.35 24.81
C LYS A 312 -7.91 9.94 24.42
N LEU A 313 -8.06 9.59 23.15
CA LEU A 313 -7.58 8.30 22.66
C LEU A 313 -6.08 8.14 22.90
N TYR A 314 -5.66 6.95 23.34
CA TYR A 314 -4.23 6.62 23.37
C TYR A 314 -3.63 6.69 21.97
N ASP A 315 -2.46 7.30 21.85
CA ASP A 315 -1.64 7.14 20.65
C ASP A 315 -1.21 5.66 20.54
N PRO A 316 -1.47 5.02 19.39
CA PRO A 316 -1.01 3.65 19.16
C PRO A 316 0.49 3.42 19.41
N ASP A 317 1.33 4.40 19.12
CA ASP A 317 2.78 4.28 19.31
C ASP A 317 3.16 4.43 20.80
N PHE A 318 2.44 5.27 21.55
CA PHE A 318 2.56 5.34 23.00
C PHE A 318 2.29 3.95 23.63
N VAL A 319 1.16 3.31 23.30
CA VAL A 319 0.82 1.99 23.86
C VAL A 319 1.93 0.96 23.59
N THR A 320 2.49 0.97 22.38
CA THR A 320 3.58 0.04 22.02
C THR A 320 4.87 0.35 22.76
N GLY A 321 5.24 1.62 22.86
CA GLY A 321 6.46 2.08 23.54
C GLY A 321 6.39 1.83 25.04
N HIS A 322 5.27 2.22 25.68
CA HIS A 322 5.04 2.04 27.11
C HIS A 322 5.00 0.55 27.50
N PHE A 323 4.36 -0.31 26.69
CA PHE A 323 4.40 -1.77 26.89
C PHE A 323 5.84 -2.29 26.95
N GLY A 324 6.70 -1.85 26.02
CA GLY A 324 8.12 -2.24 26.03
C GLY A 324 8.87 -1.76 27.29
N GLN A 325 8.53 -0.57 27.81
CA GLN A 325 9.09 -0.05 29.06
C GLN A 325 8.62 -0.88 30.28
N LEU A 326 7.34 -1.28 30.33
CA LEU A 326 6.80 -2.13 31.38
C LEU A 326 7.50 -3.49 31.43
N LEU A 327 7.69 -4.14 30.27
CA LEU A 327 8.42 -5.41 30.23
C LEU A 327 9.85 -5.27 30.79
N LYS A 328 10.52 -4.17 30.44
CA LYS A 328 11.86 -3.89 30.96
C LYS A 328 11.84 -3.60 32.48
N LYS A 329 10.89 -2.78 32.93
CA LYS A 329 10.71 -2.40 34.35
C LYS A 329 10.52 -3.63 35.26
N HIS A 330 9.73 -4.60 34.80
CA HIS A 330 9.40 -5.81 35.54
C HIS A 330 10.29 -7.02 35.20
N ASN A 331 11.38 -6.79 34.44
CA ASN A 331 12.31 -7.84 33.99
C ASN A 331 11.62 -9.04 33.33
N LEU A 332 10.60 -8.76 32.52
CA LEU A 332 9.84 -9.78 31.80
C LEU A 332 10.48 -10.08 30.44
N LYS A 333 10.22 -11.27 29.90
CA LYS A 333 10.64 -11.69 28.57
C LYS A 333 10.18 -10.66 27.52
N LYS A 334 11.11 -10.19 26.71
CA LYS A 334 10.83 -9.17 25.68
C LYS A 334 9.99 -9.74 24.55
N ILE A 335 8.78 -9.23 24.41
CA ILE A 335 7.87 -9.43 23.30
C ILE A 335 7.36 -8.09 22.79
N ARG A 336 6.78 -8.06 21.58
CA ARG A 336 6.09 -6.86 21.08
C ARG A 336 4.63 -6.85 21.55
N PHE A 337 3.99 -5.71 21.63
CA PHE A 337 2.56 -5.64 21.94
C PHE A 337 1.70 -6.54 21.03
N HIS A 338 2.04 -6.60 19.72
CA HIS A 338 1.35 -7.49 18.78
C HIS A 338 1.56 -8.98 19.07
N ASP A 339 2.64 -9.36 19.76
CA ASP A 339 2.91 -10.75 20.10
C ASP A 339 1.99 -11.27 21.23
N LEU A 340 1.27 -10.39 21.96
CA LEU A 340 0.17 -10.79 22.86
C LEU A 340 -0.94 -11.52 22.07
N ARG A 341 -1.15 -11.18 20.83
CA ARG A 341 -2.07 -11.91 19.94
C ARG A 341 -1.57 -13.31 19.62
N HIS A 342 -0.26 -13.49 19.44
CA HIS A 342 0.35 -14.84 19.32
C HIS A 342 0.27 -15.60 20.64
N SER A 343 0.40 -14.92 21.77
CA SER A 343 0.21 -15.52 23.11
C SER A 343 -1.22 -16.02 23.27
N CYS A 344 -2.24 -15.23 22.92
CA CYS A 344 -3.64 -15.62 22.92
C CYS A 344 -3.87 -16.88 22.06
N ALA A 345 -3.36 -16.90 20.82
CA ALA A 345 -3.47 -18.07 19.94
C ALA A 345 -2.85 -19.32 20.56
N SER A 346 -1.66 -19.20 21.15
CA SER A 346 -0.94 -20.30 21.79
C SER A 346 -1.67 -20.83 23.01
N VAL A 347 -2.25 -19.96 23.85
CA VAL A 347 -3.05 -20.34 25.02
C VAL A 347 -4.31 -21.09 24.60
N LEU A 348 -5.05 -20.57 23.61
CA LEU A 348 -6.24 -21.26 23.07
C LEU A 348 -5.90 -22.63 22.48
N LEU A 349 -4.79 -22.73 21.75
CA LEU A 349 -4.32 -23.99 21.19
C LEU A 349 -3.96 -25.00 22.29
N ALA A 350 -3.27 -24.55 23.34
CA ALA A 350 -2.92 -25.37 24.50
C ALA A 350 -4.16 -25.86 25.28
N GLN A 351 -5.27 -25.13 25.23
CA GLN A 351 -6.57 -25.50 25.77
C GLN A 351 -7.37 -26.44 24.85
N GLY A 352 -6.80 -26.85 23.70
CA GLY A 352 -7.44 -27.77 22.76
C GLY A 352 -8.44 -27.11 21.80
N VAL A 353 -8.48 -25.79 21.72
CA VAL A 353 -9.35 -25.09 20.77
C VAL A 353 -8.90 -25.38 19.33
N PRO A 354 -9.79 -25.85 18.44
CA PRO A 354 -9.43 -26.13 17.06
C PRO A 354 -8.86 -24.92 16.32
N MET A 355 -7.82 -25.10 15.48
CA MET A 355 -7.16 -24.03 14.73
C MET A 355 -8.14 -23.14 13.94
N LYS A 356 -9.18 -23.73 13.36
CA LYS A 356 -10.19 -22.96 12.62
C LYS A 356 -10.96 -21.99 13.52
N GLN A 357 -11.32 -22.41 14.73
CA GLN A 357 -11.98 -21.54 15.71
C GLN A 357 -11.03 -20.44 16.19
N ILE A 358 -9.73 -20.77 16.41
CA ILE A 358 -8.71 -19.76 16.73
C ILE A 358 -8.57 -18.73 15.58
N GLN A 359 -8.58 -19.19 14.33
CA GLN A 359 -8.56 -18.30 13.16
C GLN A 359 -9.74 -17.34 13.14
N GLU A 360 -10.96 -17.85 13.37
CA GLU A 360 -12.19 -17.05 13.44
C GLU A 360 -12.16 -16.09 14.64
N TRP A 361 -11.75 -16.56 15.80
CA TRP A 361 -11.58 -15.76 17.02
C TRP A 361 -10.66 -14.57 16.79
N LEU A 362 -9.52 -14.82 16.17
CA LEU A 362 -8.56 -13.78 15.87
C LEU A 362 -8.97 -12.90 14.66
N GLY A 363 -9.85 -13.36 13.78
CA GLY A 363 -10.20 -12.67 12.53
C GLY A 363 -9.03 -12.67 11.54
N HIS A 364 -8.39 -13.82 11.33
CA HIS A 364 -7.39 -14.03 10.29
C HIS A 364 -8.07 -14.43 8.98
N SER A 365 -7.73 -13.76 7.89
CA SER A 365 -8.25 -14.09 6.55
C SER A 365 -7.60 -15.36 5.98
N ASP A 366 -6.43 -15.76 6.48
CA ASP A 366 -5.64 -16.90 6.02
C ASP A 366 -5.15 -17.73 7.22
N MET A 367 -5.26 -19.07 7.11
CA MET A 367 -4.77 -20.02 8.13
C MET A 367 -3.26 -19.95 8.33
N SER A 368 -2.49 -19.63 7.30
CA SER A 368 -1.03 -19.49 7.41
C SER A 368 -0.58 -18.36 8.36
N THR A 369 -1.51 -17.49 8.76
CA THR A 369 -1.26 -16.40 9.69
C THR A 369 -1.53 -16.79 11.15
N THR A 370 -2.27 -17.86 11.40
CA THR A 370 -2.57 -18.41 12.72
C THR A 370 -1.54 -19.42 13.15
#